data_4d63fc5c39ba4e8f68a1e0c6a5eec2bc
#
_entry.id   4d63fc5c39ba4e8f68a1e0c6a5eec2bc
#
_cell.length_a   1.000
_cell.length_b   1.000
_cell.length_c   1.000
_cell.angle_alpha   90.00
_cell.angle_beta   90.00
_cell.angle_gamma   90.00
#
_symmetry.space_group_name_H-M   'P 1'
#
loop_
_entity.id
_entity.type
_entity.pdbx_description
1 polymer ?
#
loop_
_entity_poly.entity_id
_entity_poly.type
_entity_poly.pdbx_seq_one_letter_code
_entity_poly.pdbx_strand_id
1 'polypeptide(L)'
;GKEDGVIVSAAKGGVKNTFDQNNSEVYEVVIVGAGPIGLACGIEAQRRNLSNVILEKGCLTDAIFHFPQHMTFFSTPELLEVGDIPFVISSGKPTRQDALTYYRRVAIHEQLQIRLFENVTRIERGAGCFEITSAKAQYRARTVVLALGFYDHPNLLNIPGEDLPKVSHYYSEPHPFYRRRVAIVGGKNSAVEAALELYRHGAEVTLIHR
;
A
#
# COMPACT_ATOMS: atom_id res chain seq x y z
N GLY A 1 -18.41 23.97 28.63
CA GLY A 1 -17.36 24.13 27.66
C GLY A 1 -17.71 23.26 26.46
N LYS A 2 -17.89 23.88 25.28
CA LYS A 2 -18.08 23.16 24.02
C LYS A 2 -16.71 22.64 23.60
N GLU A 3 -16.56 21.32 23.48
CA GLU A 3 -15.39 20.72 22.88
C GLU A 3 -15.46 20.98 21.37
N ASP A 4 -14.51 21.74 20.87
CA ASP A 4 -14.32 21.95 19.44
C ASP A 4 -13.70 20.67 18.85
N GLY A 5 -14.56 19.81 18.31
CA GLY A 5 -14.13 18.64 17.56
C GLY A 5 -13.38 19.08 16.31
N VAL A 6 -12.13 18.68 16.18
CA VAL A 6 -11.35 18.86 14.94
C VAL A 6 -11.93 17.96 13.86
N ILE A 7 -12.76 18.52 12.99
CA ILE A 7 -13.19 17.85 11.77
C ILE A 7 -12.07 18.01 10.76
N VAL A 8 -11.25 16.98 10.56
CA VAL A 8 -10.34 16.89 9.40
C VAL A 8 -11.17 16.52 8.18
N SER A 9 -11.78 17.51 7.55
CA SER A 9 -12.30 17.37 6.21
C SER A 9 -11.09 17.34 5.28
N ALA A 10 -10.87 16.22 4.59
CA ALA A 10 -10.00 16.23 3.43
C ALA A 10 -10.69 17.11 2.37
N ALA A 11 -10.39 18.40 2.39
CA ALA A 11 -10.79 19.28 1.33
C ALA A 11 -10.31 18.65 0.01
N LYS A 12 -11.18 18.62 -1.00
CA LYS A 12 -10.79 18.40 -2.40
C LYS A 12 -9.93 19.58 -2.85
N GLY A 13 -8.78 19.74 -2.20
CA GLY A 13 -7.73 20.68 -2.55
C GLY A 13 -6.97 20.06 -3.70
N GLY A 14 -7.48 20.27 -4.89
CA GLY A 14 -6.74 19.96 -6.09
C GLY A 14 -5.46 20.80 -6.09
N VAL A 15 -4.31 20.16 -5.89
CA VAL A 15 -3.15 20.54 -6.67
C VAL A 15 -3.69 20.62 -8.09
N LYS A 16 -3.61 21.78 -8.75
CA LYS A 16 -4.00 21.95 -10.14
C LYS A 16 -3.13 21.02 -10.97
N ASN A 17 -3.58 19.78 -11.11
CA ASN A 17 -3.09 18.89 -12.12
C ASN A 17 -3.62 19.42 -13.44
N THR A 18 -2.86 20.28 -14.09
CA THR A 18 -3.04 20.68 -15.46
C THR A 18 -2.71 19.50 -16.38
N PHE A 19 -3.50 18.46 -16.28
CA PHE A 19 -3.48 17.36 -17.24
C PHE A 19 -4.86 17.30 -17.88
N ASP A 20 -4.88 17.69 -19.17
CA ASP A 20 -6.04 17.67 -20.03
C ASP A 20 -6.71 16.28 -20.02
N GLN A 21 -8.03 16.25 -19.87
CA GLN A 21 -8.86 15.03 -19.94
C GLN A 21 -8.92 14.42 -21.36
N ASN A 22 -8.23 15.01 -22.32
CA ASN A 22 -8.14 14.56 -23.71
C ASN A 22 -6.69 14.29 -24.14
N ASN A 23 -5.92 13.58 -23.32
CA ASN A 23 -4.55 13.28 -23.70
C ASN A 23 -4.49 12.10 -24.68
N SER A 24 -4.31 12.40 -25.96
CA SER A 24 -3.96 11.43 -27.01
C SER A 24 -2.53 10.92 -26.88
N GLU A 25 -1.79 11.36 -25.86
CA GLU A 25 -0.40 11.00 -25.62
C GLU A 25 -0.26 9.56 -25.14
N VAL A 26 0.64 8.84 -25.79
CA VAL A 26 0.95 7.46 -25.43
C VAL A 26 2.15 7.48 -24.49
N TYR A 27 1.96 7.10 -23.24
CA TYR A 27 3.06 6.92 -22.30
C TYR A 27 3.99 5.80 -22.77
N GLU A 28 5.27 5.94 -22.52
CA GLU A 28 6.19 4.82 -22.74
C GLU A 28 5.98 3.74 -21.68
N VAL A 29 5.67 4.13 -20.42
CA VAL A 29 5.40 3.22 -19.33
C VAL A 29 4.22 3.70 -18.46
N VAL A 30 3.23 2.84 -18.26
CA VAL A 30 2.24 2.98 -17.18
C VAL A 30 2.53 1.93 -16.12
N ILE A 31 2.65 2.35 -14.86
CA ILE A 31 2.92 1.50 -13.72
C ILE A 31 1.65 1.41 -12.88
N VAL A 32 1.21 0.20 -12.57
CA VAL A 32 0.01 -0.04 -11.77
C VAL A 32 0.43 -0.52 -10.37
N GLY A 33 0.19 0.34 -9.38
CA GLY A 33 0.58 0.18 -7.99
C GLY A 33 1.71 1.13 -7.57
N ALA A 34 1.51 1.91 -6.49
CA ALA A 34 2.48 2.82 -5.91
C ALA A 34 3.07 2.28 -4.59
N GLY A 35 3.27 0.97 -4.52
CA GLY A 35 4.10 0.33 -3.51
C GLY A 35 5.60 0.55 -3.79
N PRO A 36 6.50 0.04 -2.94
CA PRO A 36 7.95 0.20 -3.10
C PRO A 36 8.45 -0.15 -4.51
N ILE A 37 7.96 -1.26 -5.07
CA ILE A 37 8.35 -1.71 -6.42
C ILE A 37 7.84 -0.75 -7.50
N GLY A 38 6.61 -0.25 -7.37
CA GLY A 38 6.07 0.72 -8.33
C GLY A 38 6.84 2.04 -8.31
N LEU A 39 7.23 2.51 -7.11
CA LEU A 39 8.08 3.70 -6.96
C LEU A 39 9.46 3.47 -7.60
N ALA A 40 10.09 2.33 -7.34
CA ALA A 40 11.37 1.98 -7.96
C ALA A 40 11.27 1.96 -9.50
N CYS A 41 10.20 1.38 -10.06
CA CYS A 41 9.96 1.39 -11.49
C CYS A 41 9.77 2.80 -12.04
N GLY A 42 9.08 3.69 -11.33
CA GLY A 42 8.90 5.08 -11.71
C GLY A 42 10.22 5.85 -11.74
N ILE A 43 11.05 5.68 -10.73
CA ILE A 43 12.40 6.26 -10.66
C ILE A 43 13.23 5.79 -11.85
N GLU A 44 13.26 4.49 -12.12
CA GLU A 44 14.04 3.93 -13.22
C GLU A 44 13.52 4.37 -14.60
N ALA A 45 12.22 4.55 -14.76
CA ALA A 45 11.65 5.11 -15.99
C ALA A 45 12.10 6.55 -16.20
N GLN A 46 12.06 7.39 -15.14
CA GLN A 46 12.54 8.78 -15.22
C GLN A 46 14.04 8.87 -15.53
N ARG A 47 14.88 8.06 -14.90
CA ARG A 47 16.32 8.00 -15.16
C ARG A 47 16.64 7.67 -16.62
N ARG A 48 15.74 6.96 -17.30
CA ARG A 48 15.85 6.64 -18.73
C ARG A 48 15.11 7.62 -19.64
N ASN A 49 14.62 8.74 -19.09
CA ASN A 49 13.81 9.73 -19.80
C ASN A 49 12.56 9.15 -20.48
N LEU A 50 11.98 8.09 -19.90
CA LEU A 50 10.74 7.51 -20.39
C LEU A 50 9.54 8.26 -19.79
N SER A 51 8.60 8.66 -20.65
CA SER A 51 7.34 9.22 -20.18
C SER A 51 6.57 8.18 -19.39
N ASN A 52 6.23 8.48 -18.13
CA ASN A 52 5.63 7.49 -17.25
C ASN A 52 4.61 8.11 -16.30
N VAL A 53 3.69 7.26 -15.79
CA VAL A 53 2.75 7.58 -14.73
C VAL A 53 2.51 6.33 -13.88
N ILE A 54 2.37 6.53 -12.58
CA ILE A 54 2.03 5.48 -11.60
C ILE A 54 0.56 5.65 -11.22
N LEU A 55 -0.23 4.60 -11.35
CA LEU A 55 -1.65 4.56 -10.97
C LEU A 55 -1.82 3.72 -9.72
N GLU A 56 -2.39 4.29 -8.66
CA GLU A 56 -2.56 3.64 -7.37
C GLU A 56 -4.03 3.70 -6.93
N LYS A 57 -4.60 2.54 -6.57
CA LYS A 57 -6.01 2.44 -6.16
C LYS A 57 -6.31 3.13 -4.83
N GLY A 58 -5.35 3.15 -3.93
CA GLY A 58 -5.44 3.70 -2.58
C GLY A 58 -4.51 4.89 -2.35
N CYS A 59 -4.02 5.01 -1.14
CA CYS A 59 -3.00 5.99 -0.79
C CYS A 59 -1.60 5.52 -1.24
N LEU A 60 -0.61 6.40 -1.14
CA LEU A 60 0.77 6.04 -1.41
C LEU A 60 1.21 4.89 -0.50
N THR A 61 1.78 3.82 -1.07
CA THR A 61 2.17 2.59 -0.37
C THR A 61 1.03 1.97 0.45
N ASP A 62 -0.15 1.88 -0.15
CA ASP A 62 -1.40 1.49 0.51
C ASP A 62 -1.31 0.16 1.27
N ALA A 63 -0.62 -0.84 0.74
CA ALA A 63 -0.39 -2.10 1.44
C ALA A 63 0.35 -1.89 2.78
N ILE A 64 1.39 -1.04 2.81
CA ILE A 64 2.14 -0.73 4.05
C ILE A 64 1.25 0.07 5.01
N PHE A 65 0.40 0.95 4.50
CA PHE A 65 -0.57 1.68 5.32
C PHE A 65 -1.53 0.73 6.05
N HIS A 66 -1.88 -0.40 5.45
CA HIS A 66 -2.76 -1.41 6.06
C HIS A 66 -2.03 -2.46 6.91
N PHE A 67 -0.70 -2.42 7.02
CA PHE A 67 0.03 -3.28 7.95
C PHE A 67 -0.31 -2.94 9.40
N PRO A 68 -0.09 -3.88 10.36
CA PRO A 68 -0.30 -3.61 11.79
C PRO A 68 0.39 -2.33 12.25
N GLN A 69 -0.28 -1.55 13.11
CA GLN A 69 0.20 -0.21 13.49
C GLN A 69 1.59 -0.21 14.11
N HIS A 70 1.87 -1.21 14.95
CA HIS A 70 3.13 -1.36 15.68
C HIS A 70 4.13 -2.29 14.99
N MET A 71 3.86 -2.63 13.71
CA MET A 71 4.73 -3.52 12.95
C MET A 71 6.13 -2.93 12.80
N THR A 72 7.10 -3.80 13.05
CA THR A 72 8.52 -3.60 12.69
C THR A 72 8.88 -4.54 11.55
N PHE A 73 9.56 -4.04 10.54
CA PHE A 73 9.98 -4.87 9.41
C PHE A 73 11.02 -5.91 9.83
N PHE A 74 10.98 -7.08 9.21
CA PHE A 74 12.04 -8.09 9.42
C PHE A 74 13.35 -7.72 8.74
N SER A 75 13.24 -6.98 7.63
CA SER A 75 14.38 -6.49 6.84
C SER A 75 15.05 -5.31 7.49
N THR A 76 16.32 -5.11 7.17
CA THR A 76 17.04 -3.88 7.50
C THR A 76 16.65 -2.74 6.56
N PRO A 77 16.94 -1.47 6.91
CA PRO A 77 16.61 -0.33 6.05
C PRO A 77 17.17 -0.46 4.64
N GLU A 78 18.40 -0.92 4.51
CA GLU A 78 19.12 -1.03 3.22
C GLU A 78 18.41 -1.97 2.24
N LEU A 79 17.71 -3.00 2.76
CA LEU A 79 16.92 -3.93 1.93
C LEU A 79 15.56 -3.37 1.51
N LEU A 80 15.16 -2.25 2.07
CA LEU A 80 13.90 -1.57 1.77
C LEU A 80 14.11 -0.30 0.94
N GLU A 81 15.36 0.07 0.68
CA GLU A 81 15.71 1.22 -0.14
C GLU A 81 15.24 1.07 -1.58
N VAL A 82 14.87 2.19 -2.17
CA VAL A 82 14.51 2.26 -3.59
C VAL A 82 15.22 3.44 -4.23
N GLY A 83 15.63 3.28 -5.48
CA GLY A 83 16.25 4.34 -6.26
C GLY A 83 17.56 4.86 -5.69
N ASP A 84 18.35 4.02 -5.01
CA ASP A 84 19.61 4.39 -4.37
C ASP A 84 19.48 5.56 -3.35
N ILE A 85 18.27 5.76 -2.80
CA ILE A 85 17.99 6.78 -1.80
C ILE A 85 18.10 6.15 -0.42
N PRO A 86 19.02 6.63 0.46
CA PRO A 86 19.23 6.04 1.77
C PRO A 86 17.99 6.06 2.67
N PHE A 87 17.67 4.93 3.29
CA PHE A 87 16.64 4.82 4.32
C PHE A 87 17.25 4.91 5.71
N VAL A 88 17.47 6.12 6.19
CA VAL A 88 18.11 6.38 7.47
C VAL A 88 17.10 6.35 8.61
N ILE A 89 17.35 5.51 9.61
CA ILE A 89 16.58 5.42 10.87
C ILE A 89 17.53 5.41 12.08
N SER A 90 16.98 5.73 13.24
CA SER A 90 17.75 5.72 14.50
C SER A 90 17.75 4.35 15.22
N SER A 91 16.87 3.43 14.80
CA SER A 91 16.73 2.08 15.36
C SER A 91 17.25 1.02 14.37
N GLY A 92 17.52 -0.19 14.85
CA GLY A 92 18.09 -1.25 14.00
C GLY A 92 17.15 -1.78 12.90
N LYS A 93 15.83 -1.62 13.05
CA LYS A 93 14.83 -2.08 12.08
C LYS A 93 13.74 -1.04 11.89
N PRO A 94 13.30 -0.80 10.63
CA PRO A 94 12.26 0.18 10.34
C PRO A 94 10.91 -0.26 10.90
N THR A 95 10.17 0.71 11.42
CA THR A 95 8.75 0.55 11.73
C THR A 95 7.89 0.82 10.49
N ARG A 96 6.61 0.44 10.56
CA ARG A 96 5.61 0.85 9.56
C ARG A 96 5.63 2.37 9.31
N GLN A 97 5.73 3.16 10.38
CA GLN A 97 5.73 4.62 10.29
C GLN A 97 6.98 5.17 9.60
N ASP A 98 8.14 4.57 9.88
CA ASP A 98 9.40 4.94 9.20
C ASP A 98 9.28 4.67 7.70
N ALA A 99 8.76 3.52 7.31
CA ALA A 99 8.57 3.16 5.91
C ALA A 99 7.59 4.09 5.18
N LEU A 100 6.43 4.40 5.77
CA LEU A 100 5.48 5.36 5.21
C LEU A 100 6.11 6.75 5.01
N THR A 101 6.93 7.18 5.97
CA THR A 101 7.63 8.46 5.89
C THR A 101 8.72 8.44 4.81
N TYR A 102 9.49 7.36 4.75
CA TYR A 102 10.55 7.18 3.76
C TYR A 102 9.99 7.19 2.33
N TYR A 103 9.05 6.33 1.99
CA TYR A 103 8.51 6.24 0.64
C TYR A 103 7.79 7.52 0.19
N ARG A 104 7.14 8.23 1.11
CA ARG A 104 6.56 9.55 0.80
C ARG A 104 7.64 10.56 0.46
N ARG A 105 8.77 10.59 1.20
CA ARG A 105 9.90 11.46 0.90
C ARG A 105 10.56 11.12 -0.43
N VAL A 106 10.71 9.83 -0.73
CA VAL A 106 11.20 9.37 -2.04
C VAL A 106 10.32 9.88 -3.16
N ALA A 107 9.00 9.69 -3.07
CA ALA A 107 8.06 10.13 -4.10
C ALA A 107 8.11 11.65 -4.33
N ILE A 108 8.30 12.45 -3.26
CA ILE A 108 8.44 13.91 -3.34
C ILE A 108 9.79 14.30 -3.93
N HIS A 109 10.88 13.69 -3.46
CA HIS A 109 12.24 14.01 -3.91
C HIS A 109 12.42 13.74 -5.40
N GLU A 110 11.96 12.59 -5.86
CA GLU A 110 12.02 12.19 -7.26
C GLU A 110 10.93 12.81 -8.13
N GLN A 111 10.01 13.59 -7.54
CA GLN A 111 8.89 14.25 -8.25
C GLN A 111 8.08 13.26 -9.10
N LEU A 112 7.85 12.05 -8.58
CA LEU A 112 7.16 10.99 -9.30
C LEU A 112 5.73 11.37 -9.68
N GLN A 113 5.34 11.08 -10.91
CA GLN A 113 3.99 11.30 -11.43
C GLN A 113 3.07 10.18 -10.92
N ILE A 114 2.42 10.38 -9.78
CA ILE A 114 1.55 9.40 -9.14
C ILE A 114 0.10 9.89 -9.13
N ARG A 115 -0.82 9.03 -9.57
CA ARG A 115 -2.26 9.22 -9.47
C ARG A 115 -2.80 8.34 -8.35
N LEU A 116 -3.10 8.95 -7.21
CA LEU A 116 -3.64 8.26 -6.04
C LEU A 116 -5.16 8.13 -6.12
N PHE A 117 -5.70 7.12 -5.42
CA PHE A 117 -7.12 6.80 -5.41
C PHE A 117 -7.68 6.61 -6.81
N GLU A 118 -6.88 6.02 -7.69
CA GLU A 118 -7.21 5.77 -9.08
C GLU A 118 -7.01 4.29 -9.42
N ASN A 119 -8.09 3.53 -9.25
CA ASN A 119 -8.09 2.09 -9.46
C ASN A 119 -8.13 1.74 -10.95
N VAL A 120 -7.15 0.99 -11.42
CA VAL A 120 -7.17 0.40 -12.77
C VAL A 120 -8.12 -0.78 -12.78
N THR A 121 -9.11 -0.73 -13.66
CA THR A 121 -10.14 -1.76 -13.76
C THR A 121 -9.97 -2.67 -14.97
N ARG A 122 -9.26 -2.21 -16.01
CA ARG A 122 -9.08 -2.95 -17.25
C ARG A 122 -7.77 -2.58 -17.93
N ILE A 123 -7.11 -3.57 -18.51
CA ILE A 123 -5.93 -3.40 -19.36
C ILE A 123 -6.14 -4.27 -20.57
N GLU A 124 -6.07 -3.69 -21.76
CA GLU A 124 -6.23 -4.39 -23.02
C GLU A 124 -5.07 -4.10 -23.95
N ARG A 125 -4.76 -5.07 -24.78
CA ARG A 125 -3.75 -4.91 -25.83
C ARG A 125 -4.44 -4.43 -27.09
N GLY A 126 -4.23 -3.15 -27.43
CA GLY A 126 -4.68 -2.55 -28.67
C GLY A 126 -3.65 -2.69 -29.81
N ALA A 127 -3.94 -2.04 -30.92
CA ALA A 127 -3.04 -1.99 -32.07
C ALA A 127 -1.83 -1.08 -31.77
N GLY A 128 -0.71 -1.69 -31.32
CA GLY A 128 0.56 -1.00 -31.09
C GLY A 128 0.76 -0.40 -29.71
N CYS A 129 -0.24 -0.40 -28.82
CA CYS A 129 -0.11 0.02 -27.42
C CYS A 129 -1.13 -0.68 -26.54
N PHE A 130 -0.97 -0.56 -25.22
CA PHE A 130 -1.97 -0.96 -24.25
C PHE A 130 -2.96 0.17 -24.02
N GLU A 131 -4.23 -0.20 -23.82
CA GLU A 131 -5.30 0.68 -23.36
C GLU A 131 -5.61 0.33 -21.92
N ILE A 132 -5.51 1.31 -21.03
CA ILE A 132 -5.65 1.14 -19.59
C ILE A 132 -6.86 1.98 -19.15
N THR A 133 -7.87 1.34 -18.58
CA THR A 133 -9.04 2.01 -18.03
C THR A 133 -8.93 2.04 -16.51
N SER A 134 -9.02 3.22 -15.94
CA SER A 134 -9.15 3.43 -14.51
C SER A 134 -10.56 3.90 -14.14
N ALA A 135 -10.83 4.00 -12.84
CA ALA A 135 -12.08 4.56 -12.34
C ALA A 135 -12.29 6.04 -12.69
N LYS A 136 -11.23 6.76 -13.12
CA LYS A 136 -11.26 8.21 -13.36
C LYS A 136 -10.90 8.62 -14.79
N ALA A 137 -10.11 7.82 -15.50
CA ALA A 137 -9.57 8.19 -16.80
C ALA A 137 -9.18 6.97 -17.65
N GLN A 138 -8.83 7.24 -18.90
CA GLN A 138 -8.22 6.28 -19.81
C GLN A 138 -6.80 6.69 -20.14
N TYR A 139 -5.90 5.70 -20.22
CA TYR A 139 -4.49 5.89 -20.56
C TYR A 139 -4.10 4.97 -21.70
N ARG A 140 -3.06 5.37 -22.41
CA ARG A 140 -2.44 4.55 -23.44
C ARG A 140 -0.95 4.44 -23.14
N ALA A 141 -0.38 3.23 -23.25
CA ALA A 141 1.03 3.00 -22.97
C ALA A 141 1.65 1.98 -23.91
N ARG A 142 2.95 2.14 -24.22
CA ARG A 142 3.73 1.12 -24.94
C ARG A 142 4.03 -0.08 -24.05
N THR A 143 4.24 0.16 -22.76
CA THR A 143 4.54 -0.86 -21.75
C THR A 143 3.68 -0.65 -20.52
N VAL A 144 3.22 -1.73 -19.90
CA VAL A 144 2.54 -1.71 -18.60
C VAL A 144 3.36 -2.54 -17.63
N VAL A 145 3.65 -1.97 -16.47
CA VAL A 145 4.27 -2.67 -15.33
C VAL A 145 3.22 -2.92 -14.27
N LEU A 146 3.03 -4.17 -13.89
CA LEU A 146 2.12 -4.55 -12.81
C LEU A 146 2.89 -4.71 -11.51
N ALA A 147 2.73 -3.75 -10.60
CA ALA A 147 3.35 -3.72 -9.27
C ALA A 147 2.29 -3.83 -8.17
N LEU A 148 1.34 -4.75 -8.33
CA LEU A 148 0.09 -4.84 -7.57
C LEU A 148 0.28 -5.28 -6.12
N GLY A 149 1.42 -5.92 -5.79
CA GLY A 149 1.58 -6.58 -4.50
C GLY A 149 0.63 -7.77 -4.34
N PHE A 150 0.49 -8.26 -3.11
CA PHE A 150 -0.39 -9.40 -2.82
C PHE A 150 -1.11 -9.28 -1.47
N TYR A 151 -0.89 -8.21 -0.71
CA TYR A 151 -1.42 -8.04 0.64
C TYR A 151 -2.95 -8.04 0.68
N ASP A 152 -3.60 -7.55 -0.39
CA ASP A 152 -5.06 -7.46 -0.49
C ASP A 152 -5.76 -8.80 -0.78
N HIS A 153 -4.99 -9.88 -0.94
CA HIS A 153 -5.50 -11.20 -1.26
C HIS A 153 -5.19 -12.18 -0.11
N PRO A 154 -6.03 -12.20 0.95
CA PRO A 154 -5.82 -13.13 2.04
C PRO A 154 -6.00 -14.58 1.58
N ASN A 155 -5.24 -15.48 2.18
CA ASN A 155 -5.44 -16.92 1.97
C ASN A 155 -6.67 -17.37 2.75
N LEU A 156 -7.79 -17.60 2.04
CA LEU A 156 -9.01 -18.07 2.63
C LEU A 156 -8.91 -19.54 3.03
N LEU A 157 -9.49 -19.89 4.16
CA LEU A 157 -9.60 -21.28 4.63
C LEU A 157 -10.78 -22.01 3.98
N ASN A 158 -11.76 -21.27 3.48
CA ASN A 158 -13.01 -21.75 2.91
C ASN A 158 -13.80 -22.65 3.88
N ILE A 159 -13.89 -22.22 5.14
CA ILE A 159 -14.61 -22.90 6.19
C ILE A 159 -15.91 -22.17 6.57
N PRO A 160 -16.93 -22.85 7.07
CA PRO A 160 -18.16 -22.21 7.52
C PRO A 160 -17.88 -21.15 8.59
N GLY A 161 -18.42 -19.95 8.39
CA GLY A 161 -18.30 -18.83 9.31
C GLY A 161 -17.06 -17.94 9.11
N GLU A 162 -16.24 -18.19 8.12
CA GLU A 162 -15.10 -17.33 7.77
C GLU A 162 -15.54 -15.94 7.30
N ASP A 163 -16.74 -15.82 6.76
CA ASP A 163 -17.38 -14.58 6.27
C ASP A 163 -18.09 -13.78 7.37
N LEU A 164 -18.11 -14.29 8.61
CA LEU A 164 -18.79 -13.60 9.71
C LEU A 164 -18.07 -12.28 10.07
N PRO A 165 -18.79 -11.21 10.47
CA PRO A 165 -18.20 -9.91 10.81
C PRO A 165 -17.18 -9.93 11.94
N LYS A 166 -17.16 -10.99 12.76
CA LYS A 166 -16.18 -11.21 13.83
C LYS A 166 -14.87 -11.83 13.34
N VAL A 167 -14.79 -12.24 12.09
CA VAL A 167 -13.58 -12.81 11.48
C VAL A 167 -12.88 -11.73 10.68
N SER A 168 -11.58 -11.61 10.85
CA SER A 168 -10.73 -10.70 10.09
C SER A 168 -9.51 -11.43 9.55
N HIS A 169 -9.16 -11.17 8.31
CA HIS A 169 -7.93 -11.66 7.69
C HIS A 169 -6.76 -10.68 7.89
N TYR A 170 -7.04 -9.52 8.46
CA TYR A 170 -6.07 -8.47 8.72
C TYR A 170 -6.11 -8.07 10.19
N TYR A 171 -4.95 -8.01 10.79
CA TYR A 171 -4.74 -7.50 12.13
C TYR A 171 -4.20 -6.06 12.06
N SER A 172 -4.75 -5.15 12.85
CA SER A 172 -4.31 -3.75 12.89
C SER A 172 -3.63 -3.38 14.22
N GLU A 173 -4.36 -3.57 15.33
CA GLU A 173 -3.89 -3.19 16.66
C GLU A 173 -4.58 -4.02 17.77
N PRO A 174 -3.99 -4.11 18.98
CA PRO A 174 -4.51 -4.96 20.05
C PRO A 174 -5.65 -4.34 20.86
N HIS A 175 -5.78 -3.01 20.89
CA HIS A 175 -6.68 -2.31 21.83
C HIS A 175 -8.14 -2.79 21.81
N PRO A 176 -8.78 -3.04 20.64
CA PRO A 176 -10.16 -3.51 20.59
C PRO A 176 -10.38 -4.90 21.21
N PHE A 177 -9.31 -5.65 21.46
CA PHE A 177 -9.36 -7.03 21.94
C PHE A 177 -9.08 -7.17 23.43
N TYR A 178 -8.89 -6.07 24.15
CA TYR A 178 -8.69 -6.10 25.61
C TYR A 178 -9.79 -6.89 26.32
N ARG A 179 -9.40 -7.89 27.13
CA ARG A 179 -10.29 -8.82 27.85
C ARG A 179 -11.24 -9.63 26.93
N ARG A 180 -10.89 -9.80 25.67
CA ARG A 180 -11.64 -10.67 24.75
C ARG A 180 -10.91 -11.97 24.49
N ARG A 181 -11.68 -13.02 24.18
CA ARG A 181 -11.15 -14.29 23.69
C ARG A 181 -10.92 -14.18 22.18
N VAL A 182 -9.70 -14.41 21.73
CA VAL A 182 -9.29 -14.30 20.34
C VAL A 182 -8.67 -15.62 19.88
N ALA A 183 -9.19 -16.18 18.80
CA ALA A 183 -8.59 -17.30 18.12
C ALA A 183 -7.81 -16.80 16.90
N ILE A 184 -6.55 -17.20 16.79
CA ILE A 184 -5.67 -16.86 15.64
C ILE A 184 -5.38 -18.17 14.92
N VAL A 185 -5.64 -18.19 13.61
CA VAL A 185 -5.34 -19.34 12.75
C VAL A 185 -4.10 -19.04 11.92
N GLY A 186 -3.03 -19.80 12.15
CA GLY A 186 -1.76 -19.66 11.47
C GLY A 186 -0.58 -19.93 12.40
N GLY A 187 0.58 -20.20 11.85
CA GLY A 187 1.81 -20.48 12.61
C GLY A 187 3.06 -19.79 12.07
N LYS A 188 2.91 -18.84 11.13
CA LYS A 188 4.01 -18.03 10.63
C LYS A 188 4.16 -16.75 11.45
N ASN A 189 5.19 -15.98 11.16
CA ASN A 189 5.59 -14.79 11.91
C ASN A 189 4.41 -13.85 12.22
N SER A 190 3.60 -13.50 11.23
CA SER A 190 2.48 -12.56 11.43
C SER A 190 1.45 -13.07 12.46
N ALA A 191 1.15 -14.37 12.44
CA ALA A 191 0.22 -14.97 13.40
C ALA A 191 0.81 -14.99 14.81
N VAL A 192 2.09 -15.35 14.93
CA VAL A 192 2.79 -15.42 16.23
C VAL A 192 2.97 -14.02 16.82
N GLU A 193 3.32 -13.03 16.03
CA GLU A 193 3.45 -11.65 16.49
C GLU A 193 2.12 -11.06 16.92
N ALA A 194 1.06 -11.24 16.14
CA ALA A 194 -0.28 -10.81 16.52
C ALA A 194 -0.73 -11.49 17.82
N ALA A 195 -0.48 -12.80 17.97
CA ALA A 195 -0.81 -13.54 19.18
C ALA A 195 -0.09 -12.98 20.40
N LEU A 196 1.20 -12.72 20.26
CA LEU A 196 2.04 -12.20 21.36
C LEU A 196 1.65 -10.76 21.73
N GLU A 197 1.38 -9.92 20.74
CA GLU A 197 0.94 -8.54 20.96
C GLU A 197 -0.43 -8.52 21.67
N LEU A 198 -1.40 -9.26 21.18
CA LEU A 198 -2.73 -9.38 21.79
C LEU A 198 -2.66 -9.89 23.23
N TYR A 199 -1.87 -10.94 23.48
CA TYR A 199 -1.67 -11.48 24.83
C TYR A 199 -1.08 -10.44 25.79
N ARG A 200 -0.04 -9.71 25.37
CA ARG A 200 0.59 -8.64 26.15
C ARG A 200 -0.35 -7.49 26.47
N HIS A 201 -1.37 -7.29 25.64
CA HIS A 201 -2.39 -6.26 25.84
C HIS A 201 -3.67 -6.79 26.49
N GLY A 202 -3.61 -7.98 27.09
CA GLY A 202 -4.66 -8.51 27.96
C GLY A 202 -5.82 -9.22 27.25
N ALA A 203 -5.62 -9.69 26.03
CA ALA A 203 -6.53 -10.62 25.38
C ALA A 203 -6.25 -12.07 25.85
N GLU A 204 -7.28 -12.92 25.86
CA GLU A 204 -7.17 -14.36 26.03
C GLU A 204 -6.98 -14.98 24.64
N VAL A 205 -5.76 -15.40 24.31
CA VAL A 205 -5.39 -15.81 22.96
C VAL A 205 -5.28 -17.32 22.82
N THR A 206 -5.92 -17.86 21.79
CA THR A 206 -5.73 -19.25 21.34
C THR A 206 -5.09 -19.23 19.94
N LEU A 207 -3.90 -19.80 19.81
CA LEU A 207 -3.23 -19.96 18.51
C LEU A 207 -3.48 -21.36 17.98
N ILE A 208 -4.03 -21.44 16.76
CA ILE A 208 -4.37 -22.68 16.08
C ILE A 208 -3.43 -22.85 14.88
N HIS A 209 -2.69 -23.95 14.87
CA HIS A 209 -1.75 -24.29 13.79
C HIS A 209 -1.79 -25.80 13.54
N ARG A 210 -1.70 -26.21 12.28
CA ARG A 210 -1.59 -27.61 11.87
C ARG A 210 -0.14 -28.07 11.74
#